data_3c574791f39d4bc8d31b86593d3e69ff
#
_entry.id   3c574791f39d4bc8d31b86593d3e69ff
#
_cell.length_a   1.000
_cell.length_b   1.000
_cell.length_c   1.000
_cell.angle_alpha   90.00
_cell.angle_beta   90.00
_cell.angle_gamma   90.00
#
_symmetry.space_group_name_H-M   'P 1'
#
loop_
_entity.id
_entity.type
_entity.pdbx_description
1 polymer ?
#
loop_
_entity_poly.entity_id
_entity_poly.type
_entity_poly.pdbx_seq_one_letter_code
_entity_poly.pdbx_strand_id
1 'polypeptide(L)'
;MSSSSRLTALRALALAALTAAGAAHAAGRYVLISHAPDSDSWWNTIKNAVKQAGEDFGVTVDYRNPPNGDLADMARLIEQAAAQNYDGVITTIADFNVLQGALRKVTDKKIPLITINSGTTDESEKLGAIMHVGQPEHAAGKGAGERAKAAGIKSFLCVNHYATNPASFDRCRGFGEAIGADFKKSTIDSGDDPTGIESKVSAYLRQNPGTQAVLTLGPTSAHPTLRALEKSGQAGKLWFATFDLSDEIGKGIKAGTIQFGIDQQPYLQGYVPVAVMSLMKELKTSDRAQVSAALQAHAKAKARFTEFGLAPAYGSRHIGSGPGFVTKDTLPKVEKYAGQYR
;
A
#
# COMPACT_ATOMS: atom_id res chain seq x y z
N MET A 1 29.56 -57.19 -38.10
CA MET A 1 28.59 -56.70 -37.07
C MET A 1 28.37 -55.23 -37.35
N SER A 2 27.19 -54.91 -37.69
CA SER A 2 26.74 -53.89 -38.63
C SER A 2 26.67 -52.45 -38.09
N SER A 3 27.01 -51.51 -38.95
CA SER A 3 26.93 -50.06 -38.74
C SER A 3 25.50 -49.51 -38.49
N SER A 4 24.48 -50.35 -38.61
CA SER A 4 23.07 -49.98 -38.43
C SER A 4 22.63 -49.80 -36.99
N SER A 5 23.26 -50.47 -36.02
CA SER A 5 22.91 -50.38 -34.59
C SER A 5 23.41 -49.08 -33.92
N ARG A 6 24.43 -48.46 -34.45
CA ARG A 6 24.96 -47.16 -33.92
C ARG A 6 24.11 -45.93 -34.33
N LEU A 7 23.50 -45.99 -35.53
CA LEU A 7 22.61 -44.91 -35.97
C LEU A 7 21.26 -44.89 -35.24
N THR A 8 20.74 -46.03 -34.81
CA THR A 8 19.50 -46.14 -34.06
C THR A 8 19.62 -45.60 -32.61
N ALA A 9 20.81 -45.86 -32.01
CA ALA A 9 21.10 -45.37 -30.64
C ALA A 9 21.28 -43.84 -30.61
N LEU A 10 21.91 -43.25 -31.64
CA LEU A 10 22.07 -41.79 -31.75
C LEU A 10 20.73 -41.04 -32.00
N ARG A 11 19.81 -41.68 -32.76
CA ARG A 11 18.46 -41.08 -32.98
C ARG A 11 17.60 -41.15 -31.75
N ALA A 12 17.68 -42.20 -30.92
CA ALA A 12 16.96 -42.29 -29.66
C ALA A 12 17.47 -41.28 -28.61
N LEU A 13 18.78 -41.00 -28.53
CA LEU A 13 19.30 -39.96 -27.66
C LEU A 13 18.91 -38.54 -28.11
N ALA A 14 18.84 -38.27 -29.42
CA ALA A 14 18.43 -36.98 -29.92
C ALA A 14 16.96 -36.69 -29.71
N LEU A 15 16.07 -37.72 -29.76
CA LEU A 15 14.66 -37.56 -29.44
C LEU A 15 14.39 -37.39 -27.93
N ALA A 16 15.17 -38.04 -27.07
CA ALA A 16 15.06 -37.88 -25.61
C ALA A 16 15.56 -36.50 -25.15
N ALA A 17 16.51 -35.88 -25.85
CA ALA A 17 16.97 -34.53 -25.55
C ALA A 17 15.97 -33.42 -25.96
N LEU A 18 15.10 -33.66 -26.95
CA LEU A 18 14.06 -32.70 -27.37
C LEU A 18 12.80 -32.73 -26.47
N THR A 19 12.57 -33.81 -25.71
CA THR A 19 11.42 -33.88 -24.78
C THR A 19 11.72 -33.34 -23.39
N ALA A 20 12.99 -33.04 -23.08
CA ALA A 20 13.42 -32.39 -21.83
C ALA A 20 13.47 -30.84 -21.91
N ALA A 21 13.11 -30.24 -23.06
CA ALA A 21 12.73 -28.84 -23.11
C ALA A 21 11.34 -28.73 -22.44
N GLY A 22 11.32 -28.89 -21.12
CA GLY A 22 10.17 -28.57 -20.27
C GLY A 22 9.70 -27.20 -20.72
N ALA A 23 8.42 -27.06 -21.03
CA ALA A 23 7.78 -25.81 -21.36
C ALA A 23 8.20 -24.80 -20.27
N ALA A 24 9.22 -24.01 -20.54
CA ALA A 24 9.51 -22.83 -19.73
C ALA A 24 8.23 -22.01 -19.83
N HIS A 25 7.38 -22.12 -18.82
CA HIS A 25 6.23 -21.23 -18.70
C HIS A 25 6.81 -19.85 -18.76
N ALA A 26 6.42 -19.08 -19.79
CA ALA A 26 6.86 -17.71 -19.91
C ALA A 26 6.59 -17.03 -18.56
N ALA A 27 7.67 -16.54 -17.95
CA ALA A 27 7.58 -15.86 -16.66
C ALA A 27 6.48 -14.80 -16.72
N GLY A 28 5.65 -14.69 -15.70
CA GLY A 28 4.59 -13.68 -15.66
C GLY A 28 5.19 -12.29 -15.79
N ARG A 29 4.54 -11.42 -16.56
CA ARG A 29 4.92 -10.01 -16.70
C ARG A 29 3.79 -9.12 -16.23
N TYR A 30 4.02 -8.41 -15.13
CA TYR A 30 3.04 -7.55 -14.48
C TYR A 30 3.51 -6.10 -14.47
N VAL A 31 2.58 -5.18 -14.22
CA VAL A 31 2.90 -3.77 -13.97
C VAL A 31 2.15 -3.28 -12.75
N LEU A 32 2.84 -2.52 -11.89
CA LEU A 32 2.23 -1.74 -10.83
C LEU A 32 2.28 -0.28 -11.20
N ILE A 33 1.13 0.39 -11.22
CA ILE A 33 0.99 1.81 -11.53
C ILE A 33 0.40 2.52 -10.32
N SER A 34 1.19 3.42 -9.69
CA SER A 34 0.76 4.21 -8.54
C SER A 34 0.49 5.66 -8.93
N HIS A 35 -0.27 6.37 -8.08
CA HIS A 35 -0.52 7.80 -8.22
C HIS A 35 0.57 8.69 -7.61
N ALA A 36 1.54 8.08 -6.91
CA ALA A 36 2.50 8.83 -6.11
C ALA A 36 3.48 9.61 -6.97
N PRO A 37 3.84 10.84 -6.61
CA PRO A 37 4.97 11.55 -7.21
C PRO A 37 6.30 10.89 -6.83
N ASP A 38 7.36 11.16 -7.59
CA ASP A 38 8.71 10.64 -7.31
C ASP A 38 9.26 11.08 -5.95
N SER A 39 8.79 12.22 -5.45
CA SER A 39 9.17 12.79 -4.15
C SER A 39 8.62 12.02 -2.95
N ASP A 40 7.58 11.20 -3.13
CA ASP A 40 6.96 10.45 -2.01
C ASP A 40 7.74 9.16 -1.70
N SER A 41 8.65 9.26 -0.75
CA SER A 41 9.53 8.16 -0.32
C SER A 41 8.79 6.98 0.34
N TRP A 42 7.55 7.15 0.81
CA TRP A 42 6.75 6.06 1.38
C TRP A 42 6.60 4.89 0.39
N TRP A 43 6.49 5.20 -0.91
CA TRP A 43 6.36 4.21 -1.96
C TRP A 43 7.59 3.35 -2.19
N ASN A 44 8.73 3.69 -1.60
CA ASN A 44 9.94 2.84 -1.67
C ASN A 44 9.68 1.46 -1.03
N THR A 45 8.86 1.39 0.02
CA THR A 45 8.47 0.10 0.63
C THR A 45 7.70 -0.78 -0.37
N ILE A 46 6.77 -0.19 -1.13
CA ILE A 46 6.03 -0.92 -2.17
C ILE A 46 6.96 -1.34 -3.32
N LYS A 47 7.87 -0.46 -3.76
CA LYS A 47 8.88 -0.79 -4.79
C LYS A 47 9.76 -1.96 -4.36
N ASN A 48 10.23 -1.97 -3.11
CA ASN A 48 11.01 -3.07 -2.54
C ASN A 48 10.19 -4.37 -2.49
N ALA A 49 8.93 -4.30 -2.09
CA ALA A 49 8.02 -5.43 -2.03
C ALA A 49 7.75 -6.05 -3.41
N VAL A 50 7.52 -5.21 -4.41
CA VAL A 50 7.33 -5.62 -5.81
C VAL A 50 8.55 -6.34 -6.35
N LYS A 51 9.75 -5.78 -6.12
CA LYS A 51 11.02 -6.40 -6.51
C LYS A 51 11.19 -7.76 -5.86
N GLN A 52 10.99 -7.83 -4.54
CA GLN A 52 11.14 -9.08 -3.78
C GLN A 52 10.11 -10.14 -4.21
N ALA A 53 8.87 -9.75 -4.48
CA ALA A 53 7.85 -10.66 -4.99
C ALA A 53 8.22 -11.18 -6.40
N GLY A 54 8.75 -10.31 -7.26
CA GLY A 54 9.28 -10.69 -8.57
C GLY A 54 10.33 -11.80 -8.47
N GLU A 55 11.30 -11.63 -7.56
CA GLU A 55 12.36 -12.62 -7.28
C GLU A 55 11.80 -13.91 -6.69
N ASP A 56 10.88 -13.81 -5.72
CA ASP A 56 10.32 -14.96 -5.00
C ASP A 56 9.42 -15.83 -5.89
N PHE A 57 8.71 -15.23 -6.85
CA PHE A 57 7.80 -15.92 -7.78
C PHE A 57 8.38 -16.12 -9.19
N GLY A 58 9.59 -15.62 -9.46
CA GLY A 58 10.24 -15.76 -10.77
C GLY A 58 9.49 -15.02 -11.89
N VAL A 59 8.96 -13.82 -11.59
CA VAL A 59 8.19 -12.98 -12.52
C VAL A 59 8.81 -11.60 -12.67
N THR A 60 8.49 -10.91 -13.77
CA THR A 60 8.91 -9.51 -13.98
C THR A 60 7.77 -8.58 -13.60
N VAL A 61 8.09 -7.54 -12.84
CA VAL A 61 7.11 -6.51 -12.47
C VAL A 61 7.69 -5.14 -12.76
N ASP A 62 7.05 -4.42 -13.69
CA ASP A 62 7.38 -3.02 -13.95
C ASP A 62 6.69 -2.14 -12.91
N TYR A 63 7.40 -1.15 -12.35
CA TYR A 63 6.79 -0.11 -11.51
C TYR A 63 6.74 1.19 -12.30
N ARG A 64 5.57 1.85 -12.33
CA ARG A 64 5.36 3.12 -13.02
C ARG A 64 4.53 4.07 -12.16
N ASN A 65 4.82 5.35 -12.29
CA ASN A 65 4.05 6.43 -11.67
C ASN A 65 4.22 7.72 -12.46
N PRO A 66 3.28 8.68 -12.38
CA PRO A 66 3.50 10.03 -12.88
C PRO A 66 4.52 10.74 -11.97
N PRO A 67 5.62 11.31 -12.49
CA PRO A 67 6.68 11.90 -11.68
C PRO A 67 6.19 13.01 -10.72
N ASN A 68 5.15 13.73 -11.11
CA ASN A 68 4.55 14.83 -10.37
C ASN A 68 3.22 14.45 -9.68
N GLY A 69 2.78 13.19 -9.75
CA GLY A 69 1.51 12.74 -9.18
C GLY A 69 0.27 13.11 -9.99
N ASP A 70 0.40 13.60 -11.24
CA ASP A 70 -0.73 13.98 -12.10
C ASP A 70 -1.58 12.76 -12.50
N LEU A 71 -2.88 12.80 -12.18
CA LEU A 71 -3.78 11.67 -12.42
C LEU A 71 -4.16 11.50 -13.89
N ALA A 72 -4.08 12.53 -14.73
CA ALA A 72 -4.27 12.39 -16.16
C ALA A 72 -3.07 11.68 -16.81
N ASP A 73 -1.86 11.95 -16.32
CA ASP A 73 -0.66 11.20 -16.70
C ASP A 73 -0.76 9.74 -16.22
N MET A 74 -1.25 9.50 -15.01
CA MET A 74 -1.50 8.16 -14.51
C MET A 74 -2.50 7.41 -15.39
N ALA A 75 -3.60 8.04 -15.78
CA ALA A 75 -4.58 7.45 -16.69
C ALA A 75 -3.93 7.02 -18.03
N ARG A 76 -3.05 7.86 -18.59
CA ARG A 76 -2.28 7.52 -19.81
C ARG A 76 -1.36 6.31 -19.58
N LEU A 77 -0.69 6.21 -18.43
CA LEU A 77 0.14 5.05 -18.10
C LEU A 77 -0.68 3.76 -18.00
N ILE A 78 -1.90 3.82 -17.44
CA ILE A 78 -2.83 2.69 -17.37
C ILE A 78 -3.29 2.28 -18.78
N GLU A 79 -3.64 3.24 -19.64
CA GLU A 79 -4.03 2.96 -21.04
C GLU A 79 -2.88 2.34 -21.83
N GLN A 80 -1.66 2.82 -21.65
CA GLN A 80 -0.47 2.22 -22.24
C GLN A 80 -0.27 0.78 -21.76
N ALA A 81 -0.45 0.52 -20.45
CA ALA A 81 -0.35 -0.83 -19.91
C ALA A 81 -1.43 -1.75 -20.49
N ALA A 82 -2.67 -1.26 -20.68
CA ALA A 82 -3.73 -2.01 -21.35
C ALA A 82 -3.41 -2.31 -22.83
N ALA A 83 -2.54 -1.54 -23.47
CA ALA A 83 -2.10 -1.76 -24.84
C ALA A 83 -0.85 -2.65 -24.96
N GLN A 84 -0.16 -2.90 -23.85
CA GLN A 84 1.03 -3.76 -23.77
C GLN A 84 0.66 -5.18 -23.34
N ASN A 85 1.55 -6.13 -23.60
CA ASN A 85 1.34 -7.54 -23.26
C ASN A 85 1.72 -7.82 -21.80
N TYR A 86 0.99 -7.23 -20.83
CA TYR A 86 1.07 -7.59 -19.43
C TYR A 86 0.10 -8.72 -19.10
N ASP A 87 0.54 -9.66 -18.28
CA ASP A 87 -0.31 -10.74 -17.74
C ASP A 87 -1.25 -10.25 -16.63
N GLY A 88 -1.02 -9.03 -16.11
CA GLY A 88 -1.87 -8.39 -15.12
C GLY A 88 -1.42 -6.98 -14.79
N VAL A 89 -2.37 -6.18 -14.31
CA VAL A 89 -2.18 -4.78 -13.89
C VAL A 89 -2.51 -4.64 -12.41
N ILE A 90 -1.61 -4.01 -11.66
CA ILE A 90 -1.80 -3.64 -10.25
C ILE A 90 -1.83 -2.11 -10.22
N THR A 91 -2.79 -1.51 -9.52
CA THR A 91 -2.92 -0.04 -9.53
C THR A 91 -3.61 0.51 -8.30
N THR A 92 -3.48 1.81 -8.08
CA THR A 92 -4.25 2.57 -7.10
C THR A 92 -5.47 3.22 -7.74
N ILE A 93 -6.50 3.55 -6.95
CA ILE A 93 -7.66 4.35 -7.37
C ILE A 93 -7.64 5.65 -6.55
N ALA A 94 -6.72 6.57 -6.88
CA ALA A 94 -6.59 7.82 -6.15
C ALA A 94 -7.77 8.78 -6.38
N ASP A 95 -8.39 8.71 -7.56
CA ASP A 95 -9.66 9.35 -7.90
C ASP A 95 -10.40 8.44 -8.89
N PHE A 96 -11.55 7.93 -8.46
CA PHE A 96 -12.35 7.02 -9.27
C PHE A 96 -12.86 7.67 -10.55
N ASN A 97 -13.31 8.94 -10.48
CA ASN A 97 -13.89 9.63 -11.64
C ASN A 97 -12.87 9.86 -12.74
N VAL A 98 -11.63 10.18 -12.35
CA VAL A 98 -10.53 10.42 -13.31
C VAL A 98 -10.03 9.10 -13.92
N LEU A 99 -9.91 8.04 -13.10
CA LEU A 99 -9.19 6.82 -13.51
C LEU A 99 -10.09 5.71 -14.05
N GLN A 100 -11.41 5.71 -13.75
CA GLN A 100 -12.29 4.60 -14.12
C GLN A 100 -12.30 4.27 -15.62
N GLY A 101 -12.22 5.29 -16.49
CA GLY A 101 -12.21 5.10 -17.94
C GLY A 101 -10.99 4.32 -18.42
N ALA A 102 -9.80 4.66 -17.91
CA ALA A 102 -8.57 3.96 -18.23
C ALA A 102 -8.54 2.54 -17.62
N LEU A 103 -9.02 2.38 -16.40
CA LEU A 103 -9.08 1.09 -15.70
C LEU A 103 -10.05 0.11 -16.35
N ARG A 104 -11.20 0.58 -16.86
CA ARG A 104 -12.11 -0.25 -17.65
C ARG A 104 -11.46 -0.78 -18.93
N LYS A 105 -10.61 -0.02 -19.60
CA LYS A 105 -9.86 -0.52 -20.78
C LYS A 105 -8.98 -1.73 -20.45
N VAL A 106 -8.50 -1.85 -19.20
CA VAL A 106 -7.75 -3.03 -18.75
C VAL A 106 -8.68 -4.23 -18.62
N THR A 107 -9.78 -4.09 -17.90
CA THR A 107 -10.72 -5.19 -17.62
C THR A 107 -11.53 -5.61 -18.86
N ASP A 108 -11.88 -4.68 -19.75
CA ASP A 108 -12.54 -4.98 -21.04
C ASP A 108 -11.68 -5.87 -21.94
N LYS A 109 -10.35 -5.72 -21.84
CA LYS A 109 -9.38 -6.60 -22.51
C LYS A 109 -9.13 -7.91 -21.75
N LYS A 110 -9.87 -8.16 -20.67
CA LYS A 110 -9.73 -9.35 -19.80
C LYS A 110 -8.33 -9.48 -19.17
N ILE A 111 -7.60 -8.37 -19.03
CA ILE A 111 -6.34 -8.35 -18.29
C ILE A 111 -6.69 -8.36 -16.80
N PRO A 112 -6.15 -9.30 -16.00
CA PRO A 112 -6.34 -9.33 -14.56
C PRO A 112 -5.98 -7.99 -13.91
N LEU A 113 -6.89 -7.44 -13.10
CA LEU A 113 -6.69 -6.19 -12.36
C LEU A 113 -6.76 -6.43 -10.86
N ILE A 114 -5.76 -5.97 -10.11
CA ILE A 114 -5.79 -5.88 -8.65
C ILE A 114 -5.58 -4.43 -8.27
N THR A 115 -6.42 -3.91 -7.37
CA THR A 115 -6.25 -2.56 -6.85
C THR A 115 -5.57 -2.58 -5.49
N ILE A 116 -4.80 -1.53 -5.19
CA ILE A 116 -4.04 -1.42 -3.94
C ILE A 116 -4.16 -0.03 -3.33
N ASN A 117 -3.91 0.08 -2.05
CA ASN A 117 -3.75 1.33 -1.30
C ASN A 117 -4.98 2.24 -1.39
N SER A 118 -5.00 3.15 -2.36
CA SER A 118 -6.06 4.14 -2.55
C SER A 118 -7.26 3.57 -3.32
N GLY A 119 -8.44 4.07 -3.00
CA GLY A 119 -9.72 3.60 -3.46
C GLY A 119 -10.39 2.68 -2.44
N THR A 120 -11.59 2.26 -2.76
CA THR A 120 -12.42 1.40 -1.91
C THR A 120 -12.59 0.01 -2.54
N THR A 121 -12.99 -0.96 -1.72
CA THR A 121 -13.37 -2.30 -2.22
C THR A 121 -14.52 -2.21 -3.21
N ASP A 122 -15.51 -1.34 -2.96
CA ASP A 122 -16.66 -1.13 -3.86
C ASP A 122 -16.23 -0.56 -5.21
N GLU A 123 -15.31 0.41 -5.24
CA GLU A 123 -14.77 0.96 -6.49
C GLU A 123 -13.98 -0.09 -7.26
N SER A 124 -13.19 -0.89 -6.56
CA SER A 124 -12.45 -2.03 -7.11
C SER A 124 -13.41 -3.04 -7.78
N GLU A 125 -14.51 -3.38 -7.12
CA GLU A 125 -15.52 -4.29 -7.65
C GLU A 125 -16.23 -3.71 -8.87
N LYS A 126 -16.61 -2.43 -8.86
CA LYS A 126 -17.21 -1.73 -10.01
C LYS A 126 -16.33 -1.73 -11.25
N LEU A 127 -15.02 -1.84 -11.08
CA LEU A 127 -14.03 -1.95 -12.15
C LEU A 127 -13.81 -3.39 -12.61
N GLY A 128 -14.41 -4.38 -11.96
CA GLY A 128 -14.18 -5.80 -12.26
C GLY A 128 -12.79 -6.31 -11.78
N ALA A 129 -12.17 -5.62 -10.84
CA ALA A 129 -10.92 -6.08 -10.27
C ALA A 129 -11.10 -7.38 -9.46
N ILE A 130 -10.06 -8.19 -9.43
CA ILE A 130 -10.05 -9.48 -8.73
C ILE A 130 -10.21 -9.25 -7.23
N MET A 131 -9.46 -8.30 -6.68
CA MET A 131 -9.51 -7.91 -5.27
C MET A 131 -8.89 -6.53 -5.06
N HIS A 132 -9.09 -6.00 -3.86
CA HIS A 132 -8.36 -4.87 -3.32
C HIS A 132 -7.38 -5.34 -2.24
N VAL A 133 -6.14 -4.81 -2.25
CA VAL A 133 -5.15 -5.06 -1.19
C VAL A 133 -4.78 -3.75 -0.54
N GLY A 134 -5.24 -3.53 0.68
CA GLY A 134 -5.05 -2.26 1.36
C GLY A 134 -5.48 -2.27 2.82
N GLN A 135 -5.30 -1.15 3.49
CA GLN A 135 -5.78 -0.97 4.85
C GLN A 135 -7.29 -0.62 4.84
N PRO A 136 -8.11 -1.14 5.76
CA PRO A 136 -9.47 -0.62 5.95
C PRO A 136 -9.42 0.75 6.64
N GLU A 137 -9.35 1.82 5.86
CA GLU A 137 -8.95 3.15 6.28
C GLU A 137 -9.85 3.77 7.34
N HIS A 138 -11.18 3.63 7.18
CA HIS A 138 -12.14 4.09 8.19
C HIS A 138 -11.93 3.37 9.53
N ALA A 139 -11.75 2.05 9.50
CA ALA A 139 -11.51 1.26 10.71
C ALA A 139 -10.17 1.61 11.37
N ALA A 140 -9.14 1.91 10.57
CA ALA A 140 -7.84 2.36 11.07
C ALA A 140 -7.94 3.71 11.77
N GLY A 141 -8.62 4.68 11.15
CA GLY A 141 -8.91 5.98 11.78
C GLY A 141 -9.73 5.84 13.05
N LYS A 142 -10.78 5.00 13.04
CA LYS A 142 -11.61 4.72 14.21
C LYS A 142 -10.81 4.11 15.36
N GLY A 143 -9.97 3.11 15.08
CA GLY A 143 -9.10 2.50 16.08
C GLY A 143 -8.10 3.48 16.70
N ALA A 144 -7.60 4.45 15.93
CA ALA A 144 -6.79 5.55 16.47
C ALA A 144 -7.62 6.49 17.35
N GLY A 145 -8.82 6.84 16.90
CA GLY A 145 -9.75 7.69 17.66
C GLY A 145 -10.23 7.05 18.97
N GLU A 146 -10.43 5.73 19.01
CA GLU A 146 -10.77 5.01 20.23
C GLU A 146 -9.66 5.11 21.28
N ARG A 147 -8.39 5.07 20.85
CA ARG A 147 -7.23 5.30 21.74
C ARG A 147 -7.17 6.74 22.22
N ALA A 148 -7.44 7.70 21.36
CA ALA A 148 -7.54 9.10 21.71
C ALA A 148 -8.68 9.35 22.72
N LYS A 149 -9.85 8.75 22.50
CA LYS A 149 -11.00 8.80 23.41
C LYS A 149 -10.66 8.23 24.79
N ALA A 150 -9.96 7.10 24.84
CA ALA A 150 -9.48 6.51 26.09
C ALA A 150 -8.51 7.43 26.84
N ALA A 151 -7.78 8.29 26.13
CA ALA A 151 -6.93 9.35 26.71
C ALA A 151 -7.71 10.63 27.04
N GLY A 152 -9.02 10.67 26.90
CA GLY A 152 -9.87 11.82 27.24
C GLY A 152 -9.95 12.90 26.16
N ILE A 153 -9.46 12.63 24.94
CA ILE A 153 -9.46 13.56 23.81
C ILE A 153 -10.88 13.73 23.26
N LYS A 154 -11.26 15.00 23.01
CA LYS A 154 -12.58 15.39 22.49
C LYS A 154 -12.50 16.32 21.27
N SER A 155 -11.31 16.85 20.98
CA SER A 155 -11.08 17.73 19.82
C SER A 155 -9.76 17.39 19.14
N PHE A 156 -9.69 17.53 17.83
CA PHE A 156 -8.49 17.20 17.07
C PHE A 156 -8.34 18.06 15.82
N LEU A 157 -7.14 18.04 15.25
CA LEU A 157 -6.80 18.47 13.91
C LEU A 157 -6.41 17.25 13.09
N CYS A 158 -7.03 17.02 11.93
CA CYS A 158 -6.57 16.07 10.93
C CYS A 158 -5.84 16.83 9.81
N VAL A 159 -4.58 16.48 9.58
CA VAL A 159 -3.72 17.11 8.56
C VAL A 159 -3.73 16.23 7.32
N ASN A 160 -4.61 16.55 6.36
CA ASN A 160 -4.79 15.78 5.14
C ASN A 160 -3.95 16.35 4.00
N HIS A 161 -2.93 15.61 3.57
CA HIS A 161 -2.04 15.99 2.48
C HIS A 161 -2.47 15.44 1.10
N TYR A 162 -3.51 14.61 1.04
CA TYR A 162 -4.12 14.08 -0.18
C TYR A 162 -5.63 14.34 -0.20
N ALA A 163 -6.03 15.59 -0.37
CA ALA A 163 -7.42 16.03 -0.24
C ALA A 163 -8.38 15.43 -1.29
N THR A 164 -7.90 14.92 -2.40
CA THR A 164 -8.73 14.24 -3.42
C THR A 164 -8.88 12.73 -3.18
N ASN A 165 -8.08 12.17 -2.26
CA ASN A 165 -8.10 10.73 -1.99
C ASN A 165 -9.16 10.36 -0.93
N PRO A 166 -10.22 9.60 -1.27
CA PRO A 166 -11.26 9.18 -0.33
C PRO A 166 -10.71 8.44 0.90
N ALA A 167 -9.66 7.64 0.75
CA ALA A 167 -9.01 6.92 1.83
C ALA A 167 -8.51 7.86 2.94
N SER A 168 -7.95 9.03 2.56
CA SER A 168 -7.49 10.05 3.51
C SER A 168 -8.65 10.63 4.34
N PHE A 169 -9.78 10.89 3.71
CA PHE A 169 -10.98 11.34 4.43
C PHE A 169 -11.53 10.27 5.37
N ASP A 170 -11.49 9.02 4.97
CA ASP A 170 -11.95 7.91 5.79
C ASP A 170 -11.14 7.77 7.08
N ARG A 171 -9.83 8.00 7.04
CA ARG A 171 -8.96 8.07 8.23
C ARG A 171 -9.41 9.17 9.20
N CYS A 172 -9.60 10.40 8.70
CA CYS A 172 -10.06 11.53 9.50
C CYS A 172 -11.47 11.32 10.03
N ARG A 173 -12.38 10.78 9.21
CA ARG A 173 -13.76 10.48 9.55
C ARG A 173 -13.84 9.46 10.69
N GLY A 174 -13.17 8.32 10.52
CA GLY A 174 -13.17 7.28 11.56
C GLY A 174 -12.64 7.79 12.89
N PHE A 175 -11.58 8.61 12.90
CA PHE A 175 -11.06 9.22 14.11
C PHE A 175 -12.07 10.17 14.76
N GLY A 176 -12.65 11.09 13.98
CA GLY A 176 -13.65 12.04 14.46
C GLY A 176 -14.88 11.36 15.06
N GLU A 177 -15.43 10.35 14.36
CA GLU A 177 -16.57 9.56 14.84
C GLU A 177 -16.29 8.89 16.19
N ALA A 178 -15.09 8.31 16.37
CA ALA A 178 -14.74 7.65 17.63
C ALA A 178 -14.70 8.57 18.83
N ILE A 179 -14.21 9.81 18.66
CA ILE A 179 -14.15 10.81 19.75
C ILE A 179 -15.40 11.70 19.83
N GLY A 180 -16.36 11.56 18.90
CA GLY A 180 -17.57 12.38 18.84
C GLY A 180 -17.33 13.81 18.30
N ALA A 181 -16.31 14.03 17.47
CA ALA A 181 -15.97 15.32 16.87
C ALA A 181 -16.36 15.39 15.39
N ASP A 182 -16.73 16.60 14.93
CA ASP A 182 -17.01 16.87 13.52
C ASP A 182 -15.70 16.87 12.72
N PHE A 183 -15.42 15.78 12.03
CA PHE A 183 -14.19 15.64 11.27
C PHE A 183 -14.05 16.67 10.13
N LYS A 184 -15.16 17.14 9.54
CA LYS A 184 -15.10 18.12 8.44
C LYS A 184 -14.54 19.46 8.91
N LYS A 185 -14.91 19.89 10.12
CA LYS A 185 -14.39 21.10 10.77
C LYS A 185 -12.96 20.93 11.28
N SER A 186 -12.59 19.68 11.58
CA SER A 186 -11.30 19.32 12.17
C SER A 186 -10.25 18.90 11.13
N THR A 187 -10.58 18.91 9.84
CA THR A 187 -9.65 18.49 8.77
C THR A 187 -9.22 19.70 7.94
N ILE A 188 -7.92 19.84 7.75
CA ILE A 188 -7.34 20.81 6.82
C ILE A 188 -6.78 20.11 5.58
N ASP A 189 -7.01 20.67 4.41
CA ASP A 189 -6.26 20.36 3.20
C ASP A 189 -4.89 21.06 3.30
N SER A 190 -3.88 20.29 3.64
CA SER A 190 -2.54 20.83 3.86
C SER A 190 -1.72 20.95 2.57
N GLY A 191 -2.07 20.17 1.53
CA GLY A 191 -1.15 19.90 0.43
C GLY A 191 0.08 19.13 0.92
N ASP A 192 1.08 18.99 0.07
CA ASP A 192 2.29 18.19 0.29
C ASP A 192 3.57 19.03 0.47
N ASP A 193 3.50 20.36 0.27
CA ASP A 193 4.63 21.25 0.53
C ASP A 193 4.92 21.38 2.03
N PRO A 194 6.11 21.00 2.51
CA PRO A 194 6.43 21.01 3.95
C PRO A 194 6.25 22.37 4.62
N THR A 195 6.62 23.47 3.95
CA THR A 195 6.50 24.84 4.49
C THR A 195 5.05 25.27 4.59
N GLY A 196 4.26 24.91 3.57
CA GLY A 196 2.82 25.14 3.55
C GLY A 196 2.11 24.38 4.67
N ILE A 197 2.48 23.11 4.90
CA ILE A 197 1.93 22.30 5.99
C ILE A 197 2.24 22.93 7.35
N GLU A 198 3.51 23.28 7.63
CA GLU A 198 3.90 23.96 8.88
C GLU A 198 3.08 25.23 9.13
N SER A 199 2.91 26.04 8.09
CA SER A 199 2.16 27.29 8.17
C SER A 199 0.67 27.07 8.46
N LYS A 200 0.03 26.14 7.74
CA LYS A 200 -1.40 25.80 7.91
C LYS A 200 -1.69 25.19 9.27
N VAL A 201 -0.84 24.25 9.74
CA VAL A 201 -0.97 23.65 11.08
C VAL A 201 -0.85 24.72 12.15
N SER A 202 0.18 25.58 12.07
CA SER A 202 0.39 26.68 13.02
C SER A 202 -0.78 27.67 13.03
N ALA A 203 -1.34 27.99 11.86
CA ALA A 203 -2.48 28.87 11.73
C ALA A 203 -3.74 28.27 12.37
N TYR A 204 -4.02 26.97 12.07
CA TYR A 204 -5.16 26.28 12.64
C TYR A 204 -5.11 26.24 14.18
N LEU A 205 -3.96 25.85 14.75
CA LEU A 205 -3.80 25.74 16.20
C LEU A 205 -3.93 27.10 16.92
N ARG A 206 -3.47 28.20 16.30
CA ARG A 206 -3.71 29.54 16.83
C ARG A 206 -5.19 29.94 16.82
N GLN A 207 -5.91 29.57 15.77
CA GLN A 207 -7.35 29.86 15.64
C GLN A 207 -8.23 28.96 16.52
N ASN A 208 -7.73 27.78 16.85
CA ASN A 208 -8.43 26.74 17.63
C ASN A 208 -7.61 26.32 18.86
N PRO A 209 -7.42 27.20 19.86
CA PRO A 209 -6.55 26.93 21.01
C PRO A 209 -7.03 25.78 21.90
N GLY A 210 -8.29 25.32 21.75
CA GLY A 210 -8.85 24.15 22.42
C GLY A 210 -8.57 22.82 21.73
N THR A 211 -7.75 22.78 20.65
CA THR A 211 -7.35 21.53 20.00
C THR A 211 -6.51 20.69 20.96
N GLN A 212 -6.91 19.44 21.19
CA GLN A 212 -6.26 18.51 22.13
C GLN A 212 -5.38 17.48 21.42
N ALA A 213 -5.70 17.15 20.18
CA ALA A 213 -4.94 16.14 19.42
C ALA A 213 -4.63 16.57 17.99
N VAL A 214 -3.62 15.94 17.41
CA VAL A 214 -3.29 16.02 15.98
C VAL A 214 -3.21 14.60 15.42
N LEU A 215 -3.86 14.38 14.28
CA LEU A 215 -3.72 13.19 13.45
C LEU A 215 -3.11 13.59 12.11
N THR A 216 -2.00 13.00 11.73
CA THR A 216 -1.41 13.13 10.40
C THR A 216 -1.52 11.83 9.61
N LEU A 217 -1.57 11.92 8.29
CA LEU A 217 -1.94 10.81 7.43
C LEU A 217 -0.74 10.13 6.73
N GLY A 218 0.46 10.45 7.17
CA GLY A 218 1.71 9.86 6.69
C GLY A 218 2.92 10.74 6.99
N PRO A 219 4.14 10.29 6.70
CA PRO A 219 5.38 11.04 6.95
C PRO A 219 5.39 12.44 6.31
N THR A 220 4.84 12.57 5.11
CA THR A 220 4.71 13.85 4.37
C THR A 220 4.04 14.93 5.21
N SER A 221 2.99 14.61 5.95
CA SER A 221 2.33 15.56 6.84
C SER A 221 2.85 15.52 8.28
N ALA A 222 3.38 14.37 8.74
CA ALA A 222 3.85 14.21 10.12
C ALA A 222 5.11 15.04 10.43
N HIS A 223 6.12 14.98 9.56
CA HIS A 223 7.39 15.68 9.81
C HIS A 223 7.21 17.19 9.91
N PRO A 224 6.57 17.89 8.94
CA PRO A 224 6.35 19.34 9.08
C PRO A 224 5.41 19.69 10.23
N THR A 225 4.42 18.84 10.55
CA THR A 225 3.56 19.04 11.72
C THR A 225 4.38 18.96 13.02
N LEU A 226 5.27 17.97 13.16
CA LEU A 226 6.13 17.86 14.32
C LEU A 226 6.98 19.12 14.50
N ARG A 227 7.60 19.63 13.42
CA ARG A 227 8.37 20.88 13.46
C ARG A 227 7.51 22.10 13.85
N ALA A 228 6.26 22.17 13.38
CA ALA A 228 5.34 23.24 13.77
C ALA A 228 5.03 23.19 15.28
N LEU A 229 4.82 21.99 15.83
CA LEU A 229 4.58 21.79 17.25
C LEU A 229 5.83 22.08 18.11
N GLU A 230 7.01 21.74 17.65
CA GLU A 230 8.28 22.08 18.30
C GLU A 230 8.51 23.59 18.35
N LYS A 231 8.38 24.28 17.20
CA LYS A 231 8.51 25.74 17.12
C LYS A 231 7.53 26.50 18.01
N SER A 232 6.33 25.97 18.20
CA SER A 232 5.30 26.56 19.08
C SER A 232 5.36 26.10 20.53
N GLY A 233 6.29 25.22 20.89
CA GLY A 233 6.41 24.64 22.23
C GLY A 233 5.23 23.73 22.62
N GLN A 234 4.53 23.16 21.64
CA GLN A 234 3.38 22.26 21.84
C GLN A 234 3.72 20.77 21.64
N ALA A 235 4.93 20.45 21.18
CA ALA A 235 5.40 19.08 21.06
C ALA A 235 5.36 18.37 22.43
N GLY A 236 4.74 17.20 22.48
CA GLY A 236 4.51 16.44 23.72
C GLY A 236 3.38 16.97 24.63
N LYS A 237 2.78 18.13 24.32
CA LYS A 237 1.61 18.66 25.02
C LYS A 237 0.29 18.29 24.34
N LEU A 238 0.29 18.25 23.01
CA LEU A 238 -0.83 17.73 22.22
C LEU A 238 -0.68 16.22 22.07
N TRP A 239 -1.81 15.51 22.13
CA TRP A 239 -1.86 14.10 21.80
C TRP A 239 -1.67 13.94 20.29
N PHE A 240 -0.55 13.36 19.86
CA PHE A 240 -0.18 13.28 18.46
C PHE A 240 -0.07 11.82 18.01
N ALA A 241 -0.81 11.44 16.97
CA ALA A 241 -0.68 10.17 16.28
C ALA A 241 -0.55 10.40 14.78
N THR A 242 0.11 9.47 14.10
CA THR A 242 0.32 9.55 12.65
C THR A 242 0.11 8.21 11.99
N PHE A 243 -0.29 8.22 10.73
CA PHE A 243 -0.14 7.04 9.89
C PHE A 243 1.32 6.86 9.50
N ASP A 244 1.68 5.61 9.24
CA ASP A 244 2.97 5.14 8.79
C ASP A 244 4.15 5.34 9.74
N LEU A 245 5.30 4.83 9.32
CA LEU A 245 6.54 4.86 10.06
C LEU A 245 7.65 5.51 9.22
N SER A 246 8.55 6.17 9.92
CA SER A 246 9.82 6.65 9.41
C SER A 246 10.80 6.75 10.59
N ASP A 247 12.07 6.98 10.31
CA ASP A 247 13.07 7.20 11.37
C ASP A 247 12.69 8.37 12.28
N GLU A 248 12.17 9.47 11.73
CA GLU A 248 11.76 10.65 12.48
C GLU A 248 10.52 10.36 13.34
N ILE A 249 9.52 9.67 12.79
CA ILE A 249 8.34 9.22 13.54
C ILE A 249 8.78 8.27 14.68
N GLY A 250 9.67 7.32 14.40
CA GLY A 250 10.21 6.41 15.40
C GLY A 250 10.90 7.15 16.56
N LYS A 251 11.69 8.19 16.26
CA LYS A 251 12.30 9.07 17.28
C LYS A 251 11.21 9.80 18.09
N GLY A 252 10.17 10.31 17.43
CA GLY A 252 9.05 10.96 18.10
C GLY A 252 8.29 10.01 19.04
N ILE A 253 8.08 8.76 18.64
CA ILE A 253 7.46 7.73 19.50
C ILE A 253 8.35 7.41 20.72
N LYS A 254 9.65 7.25 20.52
CA LYS A 254 10.61 7.03 21.64
C LYS A 254 10.62 8.18 22.63
N ALA A 255 10.58 9.41 22.13
CA ALA A 255 10.56 10.63 22.93
C ALA A 255 9.20 10.90 23.60
N GLY A 256 8.12 10.23 23.17
CA GLY A 256 6.75 10.48 23.66
C GLY A 256 6.08 11.70 23.05
N THR A 257 6.66 12.34 22.04
CA THR A 257 6.05 13.44 21.28
C THR A 257 4.99 12.93 20.30
N ILE A 258 5.12 11.67 19.86
CA ILE A 258 4.13 10.93 19.08
C ILE A 258 3.68 9.73 19.90
N GLN A 259 2.38 9.53 20.07
CA GLN A 259 1.82 8.45 20.89
C GLN A 259 1.99 7.08 20.22
N PHE A 260 1.74 7.00 18.92
CA PHE A 260 1.94 5.82 18.08
C PHE A 260 1.91 6.15 16.60
N GLY A 261 2.46 5.25 15.80
CA GLY A 261 2.27 5.17 14.37
C GLY A 261 1.20 4.12 14.01
N ILE A 262 0.37 4.42 13.01
CA ILE A 262 -0.61 3.49 12.45
C ILE A 262 0.01 2.89 11.19
N ASP A 263 0.53 1.70 11.31
CA ASP A 263 1.26 1.02 10.24
C ASP A 263 0.30 0.32 9.30
N GLN A 264 0.26 0.78 8.06
CA GLN A 264 -0.53 0.19 6.97
C GLN A 264 0.05 -1.12 6.46
N GLN A 265 1.25 -1.51 6.90
CA GLN A 265 2.01 -2.62 6.37
C GLN A 265 2.16 -2.56 4.82
N PRO A 266 2.74 -1.46 4.30
CA PRO A 266 2.78 -1.19 2.85
C PRO A 266 3.47 -2.28 2.03
N TYR A 267 4.40 -3.03 2.61
CA TYR A 267 5.03 -4.16 1.95
C TYR A 267 4.00 -5.18 1.45
N LEU A 268 2.93 -5.46 2.22
CA LEU A 268 1.87 -6.37 1.79
C LEU A 268 1.16 -5.85 0.54
N GLN A 269 0.99 -4.52 0.42
CA GLN A 269 0.31 -3.91 -0.72
C GLN A 269 1.11 -4.03 -2.03
N GLY A 270 2.42 -4.18 -1.95
CA GLY A 270 3.27 -4.48 -3.11
C GLY A 270 3.45 -5.98 -3.37
N TYR A 271 3.71 -6.75 -2.32
CA TYR A 271 4.04 -8.18 -2.43
C TYR A 271 2.83 -9.06 -2.78
N VAL A 272 1.72 -8.89 -2.03
CA VAL A 272 0.53 -9.74 -2.16
C VAL A 272 -0.08 -9.73 -3.56
N PRO A 273 -0.30 -8.57 -4.24
CA PRO A 273 -0.87 -8.56 -5.58
C PRO A 273 -0.04 -9.35 -6.59
N VAL A 274 1.29 -9.22 -6.53
CA VAL A 274 2.20 -9.97 -7.41
C VAL A 274 2.11 -11.46 -7.12
N ALA A 275 2.12 -11.84 -5.85
CA ALA A 275 1.97 -13.24 -5.42
C ALA A 275 0.63 -13.83 -5.89
N VAL A 276 -0.47 -13.10 -5.71
CA VAL A 276 -1.81 -13.53 -6.15
C VAL A 276 -1.84 -13.77 -7.64
N MET A 277 -1.40 -12.81 -8.46
CA MET A 277 -1.37 -12.97 -9.93
C MET A 277 -0.49 -14.12 -10.37
N SER A 278 0.65 -14.32 -9.72
CA SER A 278 1.57 -15.43 -10.02
C SER A 278 0.93 -16.79 -9.71
N LEU A 279 0.29 -16.90 -8.54
CA LEU A 279 -0.41 -18.12 -8.14
C LEU A 279 -1.64 -18.42 -9.02
N MET A 280 -2.39 -17.39 -9.44
CA MET A 280 -3.49 -17.56 -10.39
C MET A 280 -2.99 -18.16 -11.72
N LYS A 281 -1.86 -17.67 -12.23
CA LYS A 281 -1.25 -18.18 -13.46
C LYS A 281 -0.73 -19.62 -13.29
N GLU A 282 -0.04 -19.90 -12.18
CA GLU A 282 0.50 -21.23 -11.84
C GLU A 282 -0.62 -22.26 -11.69
N LEU A 283 -1.64 -21.95 -10.89
CA LEU A 283 -2.78 -22.84 -10.60
C LEU A 283 -3.82 -22.88 -11.72
N LYS A 284 -3.69 -22.00 -12.74
CA LYS A 284 -4.64 -21.82 -13.84
C LYS A 284 -6.08 -21.61 -13.34
N THR A 285 -6.23 -20.83 -12.27
CA THR A 285 -7.53 -20.54 -11.65
C THR A 285 -7.68 -19.07 -11.33
N SER A 286 -8.91 -18.58 -11.38
CA SER A 286 -9.31 -17.27 -10.85
C SER A 286 -10.14 -17.39 -9.56
N ASP A 287 -10.24 -18.59 -9.00
CA ASP A 287 -10.90 -18.84 -7.73
C ASP A 287 -10.09 -18.20 -6.59
N ARG A 288 -10.67 -17.15 -6.01
CA ARG A 288 -10.02 -16.34 -4.97
C ARG A 288 -9.73 -17.15 -3.70
N ALA A 289 -10.59 -18.09 -3.36
CA ALA A 289 -10.41 -18.92 -2.15
C ALA A 289 -9.22 -19.87 -2.33
N GLN A 290 -9.10 -20.51 -3.50
CA GLN A 290 -7.96 -21.37 -3.83
C GLN A 290 -6.65 -20.58 -3.85
N VAL A 291 -6.64 -19.40 -4.47
CA VAL A 291 -5.45 -18.55 -4.57
C VAL A 291 -5.05 -18.02 -3.19
N SER A 292 -6.02 -17.60 -2.35
CA SER A 292 -5.74 -17.18 -0.97
C SER A 292 -5.17 -18.31 -0.13
N ALA A 293 -5.71 -19.53 -0.25
CA ALA A 293 -5.19 -20.69 0.47
C ALA A 293 -3.75 -21.03 0.01
N ALA A 294 -3.48 -20.98 -1.29
CA ALA A 294 -2.14 -21.18 -1.82
C ALA A 294 -1.14 -20.13 -1.34
N LEU A 295 -1.54 -18.85 -1.30
CA LEU A 295 -0.71 -17.77 -0.76
C LEU A 295 -0.40 -17.97 0.72
N GLN A 296 -1.41 -18.34 1.52
CA GLN A 296 -1.22 -18.65 2.95
C GLN A 296 -0.29 -19.84 3.18
N ALA A 297 -0.27 -20.80 2.28
CA ALA A 297 0.60 -21.97 2.35
C ALA A 297 2.01 -21.71 1.77
N HIS A 298 2.19 -20.64 0.95
CA HIS A 298 3.41 -20.41 0.20
C HIS A 298 4.61 -20.10 1.10
N ALA A 299 5.65 -20.95 1.05
CA ALA A 299 6.76 -20.93 2.00
C ALA A 299 7.52 -19.59 2.01
N LYS A 300 7.86 -19.03 0.82
CA LYS A 300 8.57 -17.76 0.72
C LYS A 300 7.74 -16.59 1.23
N ALA A 301 6.43 -16.53 0.89
CA ALA A 301 5.54 -15.48 1.38
C ALA A 301 5.45 -15.50 2.91
N LYS A 302 5.26 -16.69 3.50
CA LYS A 302 5.25 -16.86 4.96
C LYS A 302 6.55 -16.42 5.61
N ALA A 303 7.70 -16.77 5.01
CA ALA A 303 9.00 -16.37 5.51
C ALA A 303 9.15 -14.83 5.52
N ARG A 304 8.76 -14.15 4.43
CA ARG A 304 8.79 -12.67 4.36
C ARG A 304 7.87 -12.01 5.37
N PHE A 305 6.64 -12.52 5.50
CA PHE A 305 5.68 -11.95 6.44
C PHE A 305 6.15 -12.13 7.89
N THR A 306 6.72 -13.29 8.20
CA THR A 306 7.31 -13.54 9.54
C THR A 306 8.53 -12.65 9.80
N GLU A 307 9.45 -12.55 8.83
CA GLU A 307 10.67 -11.74 8.94
C GLU A 307 10.35 -10.28 9.25
N PHE A 308 9.38 -9.69 8.53
CA PHE A 308 9.02 -8.29 8.68
C PHE A 308 7.90 -8.05 9.69
N GLY A 309 7.39 -9.09 10.37
CA GLY A 309 6.31 -9.00 11.35
C GLY A 309 4.98 -8.56 10.74
N LEU A 310 4.69 -8.97 9.50
CA LEU A 310 3.50 -8.61 8.74
C LEU A 310 2.36 -9.62 8.97
N ALA A 311 1.12 -9.12 9.00
CA ALA A 311 -0.06 -9.92 9.25
C ALA A 311 -1.19 -9.58 8.27
N PRO A 312 -1.22 -10.18 7.06
CA PRO A 312 -2.31 -9.97 6.13
C PRO A 312 -3.63 -10.54 6.66
N ALA A 313 -4.71 -9.76 6.54
CA ALA A 313 -6.06 -10.21 6.87
C ALA A 313 -6.77 -10.68 5.60
N TYR A 314 -6.89 -12.01 5.45
CA TYR A 314 -7.43 -12.61 4.23
C TYR A 314 -8.96 -12.57 4.21
N GLY A 315 -9.52 -11.81 3.28
CA GLY A 315 -10.94 -11.78 2.94
C GLY A 315 -11.20 -12.26 1.50
N SER A 316 -12.49 -12.38 1.12
CA SER A 316 -12.88 -12.89 -0.19
C SER A 316 -12.59 -11.93 -1.35
N ARG A 317 -12.67 -10.62 -1.11
CA ARG A 317 -12.49 -9.55 -2.12
C ARG A 317 -11.47 -8.50 -1.69
N HIS A 318 -11.04 -8.58 -0.44
CA HIS A 318 -10.10 -7.66 0.18
C HIS A 318 -9.08 -8.46 0.99
N ILE A 319 -7.80 -8.14 0.80
CA ILE A 319 -6.74 -8.57 1.72
C ILE A 319 -6.28 -7.33 2.48
N GLY A 320 -6.57 -7.32 3.79
CA GLY A 320 -6.19 -6.23 4.68
C GLY A 320 -4.70 -6.22 4.96
N SER A 321 -4.04 -5.07 4.80
CA SER A 321 -2.62 -4.89 5.07
C SER A 321 -2.33 -4.21 6.41
N GLY A 322 -3.36 -3.87 7.18
CA GLY A 322 -3.27 -3.18 8.48
C GLY A 322 -4.66 -3.05 9.08
N PRO A 323 -4.86 -2.17 10.11
CA PRO A 323 -3.84 -1.35 10.76
C PRO A 323 -3.03 -2.10 11.82
N GLY A 324 -1.75 -1.82 11.88
CA GLY A 324 -0.91 -2.11 13.05
C GLY A 324 -0.74 -0.83 13.90
N PHE A 325 -0.75 -0.94 15.22
CA PHE A 325 -0.49 0.21 16.10
C PHE A 325 0.88 0.08 16.73
N VAL A 326 1.82 0.90 16.27
CA VAL A 326 3.21 0.87 16.72
C VAL A 326 3.42 1.91 17.81
N THR A 327 3.46 1.43 19.04
CA THR A 327 3.70 2.21 20.26
C THR A 327 5.17 2.15 20.65
N LYS A 328 5.58 2.88 21.71
CA LYS A 328 6.92 2.83 22.27
C LYS A 328 7.37 1.40 22.61
N ASP A 329 6.46 0.55 23.09
CA ASP A 329 6.76 -0.82 23.50
C ASP A 329 6.92 -1.78 22.30
N THR A 330 6.23 -1.49 21.21
CA THR A 330 6.25 -2.35 20.00
C THR A 330 7.21 -1.87 18.92
N LEU A 331 7.61 -0.60 18.95
CA LEU A 331 8.53 0.01 17.99
C LEU A 331 9.85 -0.77 17.80
N PRO A 332 10.53 -1.25 18.86
CA PRO A 332 11.80 -1.98 18.69
C PRO A 332 11.71 -3.22 17.80
N LYS A 333 10.49 -3.79 17.64
CA LYS A 333 10.27 -4.98 16.80
C LYS A 333 10.25 -4.64 15.31
N VAL A 334 9.91 -3.40 14.95
CA VAL A 334 9.63 -3.00 13.57
C VAL A 334 10.49 -1.84 13.06
N GLU A 335 11.11 -1.04 13.95
CA GLU A 335 11.82 0.18 13.57
C GLU A 335 12.93 -0.03 12.53
N LYS A 336 13.64 -1.16 12.60
CA LYS A 336 14.69 -1.49 11.64
C LYS A 336 14.19 -1.70 10.21
N TYR A 337 12.89 -1.84 10.03
CA TYR A 337 12.23 -2.03 8.74
C TYR A 337 11.51 -0.78 8.24
N ALA A 338 11.40 0.27 9.09
CA ALA A 338 10.70 1.50 8.77
C ALA A 338 11.24 2.15 7.48
N GLY A 339 10.34 2.54 6.57
CA GLY A 339 10.69 3.14 5.29
C GLY A 339 11.30 2.19 4.24
N GLN A 340 11.50 0.91 4.56
CA GLN A 340 12.04 -0.10 3.62
C GLN A 340 11.07 -1.27 3.42
N TYR A 341 10.54 -1.83 4.51
CA TYR A 341 9.65 -3.00 4.50
C TYR A 341 8.41 -2.80 5.39
N ARG A 342 8.35 -1.64 6.07
CA ARG A 342 7.22 -1.26 6.93
C ARG A 342 6.90 0.22 6.76
#